data_4f4f4b7bda9b994711c9f202ab8a8b85
#
_entry.id   4f4f4b7bda9b994711c9f202ab8a8b85
#
_cell.length_a   1.000
_cell.length_b   1.000
_cell.length_c   1.000
_cell.angle_alpha   90.00
_cell.angle_beta   90.00
_cell.angle_gamma   90.00
#
_symmetry.space_group_name_H-M   'P 1'
#
loop_
_entity.id
_entity.type
_entity.pdbx_description
1 polymer ?
#
loop_
_entity_poly.entity_id
_entity_poly.type
_entity_poly.pdbx_seq_one_letter_code
_entity_poly.pdbx_strand_id
1 'polypeptide(L)'
;MPRPLDRRDFLVMSSAAFAAQWGFAGPAAANTMTTPVIDRLSVKVLTDSSYDTPRASASKWVKVRRLGLSAAGDYRKTLHNEWGLALALESQAGTESRNLLLDFGYTTDALVNNLEIMSVDLAKVQGLILSHGHFDHYGGLIGLLQRYRSRLPGELTLYAGGEDNFCRRVIAGSAPGQFAEWGVLDRRELAGAKVRLVLCPDPTVIADQAFTTGVIERRSFERVFPNTFVDYSMKDGIGCDIPAAAEKAGGKPVPDQHLNEHATCYQLKDRGLVVISSCGHSGIVNATRQAMKVAGIDKVHAILGGFHLFPADEDYLRQTVVELRAINPDVLIPMHCSGPGLAAALRNQMPDQFVPSTNGTEYVFGV
;
A
#
# COMPACT_ATOMS: atom_id res chain seq x y z
N MET A 1 5.43 9.76 -80.67
CA MET A 1 5.72 10.48 -79.44
C MET A 1 4.40 10.67 -78.64
N PRO A 2 4.21 10.02 -77.51
CA PRO A 2 2.99 10.20 -76.70
C PRO A 2 3.09 11.49 -75.91
N ARG A 3 1.94 12.16 -75.74
CA ARG A 3 1.80 13.40 -74.99
C ARG A 3 1.98 13.17 -73.49
N PRO A 4 2.53 14.13 -72.75
CA PRO A 4 2.59 14.04 -71.30
C PRO A 4 1.21 14.22 -70.68
N LEU A 5 0.86 13.37 -69.67
CA LEU A 5 -0.36 13.39 -68.92
C LEU A 5 -0.44 14.70 -68.06
N ASP A 6 -1.55 15.39 -68.16
CA ASP A 6 -1.87 16.62 -67.40
C ASP A 6 -2.28 16.24 -65.98
N ARG A 7 -1.96 17.14 -65.05
CA ARG A 7 -2.24 17.02 -63.59
C ARG A 7 -3.74 16.89 -63.25
N ARG A 8 -4.64 17.04 -64.22
CA ARG A 8 -6.09 16.92 -64.02
C ARG A 8 -6.63 15.51 -64.14
N ASP A 9 -5.87 14.58 -64.72
CA ASP A 9 -6.33 13.20 -64.87
C ASP A 9 -6.08 12.30 -63.65
N PHE A 10 -5.49 12.88 -62.57
CA PHE A 10 -5.20 12.16 -61.32
C PHE A 10 -6.27 12.33 -60.23
N LEU A 11 -7.34 13.07 -60.46
CA LEU A 11 -8.36 13.41 -59.49
C LEU A 11 -9.73 12.73 -59.67
N VAL A 12 -9.87 11.76 -60.58
CA VAL A 12 -11.17 11.11 -60.83
C VAL A 12 -11.15 9.58 -60.58
N MET A 13 -10.04 8.99 -60.11
CA MET A 13 -10.00 7.56 -59.79
C MET A 13 -9.49 7.27 -58.38
N SER A 14 -10.15 7.81 -57.35
CA SER A 14 -9.94 7.32 -55.98
C SER A 14 -11.08 7.69 -55.01
N SER A 15 -12.30 7.51 -55.41
CA SER A 15 -13.45 7.62 -54.51
C SER A 15 -14.38 6.40 -54.62
N ALA A 16 -13.79 5.20 -54.64
CA ALA A 16 -14.53 3.98 -54.35
C ALA A 16 -13.61 2.97 -53.66
N ALA A 17 -14.03 2.52 -52.48
CA ALA A 17 -13.53 1.36 -51.76
C ALA A 17 -12.23 1.56 -50.94
N PHE A 18 -12.29 2.28 -49.80
CA PHE A 18 -11.58 1.91 -48.56
C PHE A 18 -12.42 2.35 -47.34
N ALA A 19 -13.64 1.90 -47.26
CA ALA A 19 -14.33 1.75 -45.97
C ALA A 19 -13.85 0.44 -45.32
N ALA A 20 -12.53 0.32 -45.08
CA ALA A 20 -11.99 -0.75 -44.26
C ALA A 20 -12.27 -0.39 -42.83
N GLN A 21 -13.16 -1.13 -42.23
CA GLN A 21 -13.41 -1.45 -40.85
C GLN A 21 -12.26 -1.04 -39.91
N TRP A 22 -12.26 0.20 -39.49
CA TRP A 22 -11.75 0.56 -38.18
C TRP A 22 -12.86 0.19 -37.20
N GLY A 23 -12.89 -1.08 -36.80
CA GLY A 23 -13.57 -1.48 -35.61
C GLY A 23 -12.95 -0.67 -34.50
N PHE A 24 -13.65 0.33 -34.00
CA PHE A 24 -13.40 0.88 -32.69
C PHE A 24 -13.56 -0.30 -31.75
N ALA A 25 -12.42 -0.93 -31.34
CA ALA A 25 -12.40 -1.74 -30.16
C ALA A 25 -12.93 -0.83 -29.06
N GLY A 26 -14.16 -1.06 -28.66
CA GLY A 26 -14.70 -0.42 -27.45
C GLY A 26 -13.69 -0.60 -26.32
N PRO A 27 -13.64 0.29 -25.34
CA PRO A 27 -12.72 0.15 -24.22
C PRO A 27 -12.89 -1.28 -23.71
N ALA A 28 -11.78 -2.05 -23.73
CA ALA A 28 -11.79 -3.40 -23.17
C ALA A 28 -12.41 -3.29 -21.79
N ALA A 29 -13.51 -4.01 -21.57
CA ALA A 29 -14.19 -4.01 -20.27
C ALA A 29 -13.10 -4.34 -19.25
N ALA A 30 -12.82 -3.39 -18.35
CA ALA A 30 -11.88 -3.63 -17.29
C ALA A 30 -12.40 -4.86 -16.54
N ASN A 31 -11.59 -5.91 -16.42
CA ASN A 31 -11.94 -7.08 -15.62
C ASN A 31 -12.08 -6.60 -14.18
N THR A 32 -13.29 -6.20 -13.80
CA THR A 32 -13.62 -5.83 -12.42
C THR A 32 -13.79 -7.09 -11.61
N MET A 33 -13.23 -7.09 -10.42
CA MET A 33 -13.41 -8.17 -9.45
C MET A 33 -14.66 -7.91 -8.63
N THR A 34 -15.46 -8.94 -8.35
CA THR A 34 -16.51 -8.82 -7.33
C THR A 34 -15.84 -8.70 -5.96
N THR A 35 -15.89 -7.51 -5.38
CA THR A 35 -15.26 -7.22 -4.09
C THR A 35 -16.21 -7.53 -2.93
N PRO A 36 -15.70 -8.12 -1.82
CA PRO A 36 -16.51 -8.34 -0.62
C PRO A 36 -16.99 -7.01 -0.02
N VAL A 37 -18.23 -6.98 0.45
CA VAL A 37 -18.83 -5.82 1.13
C VAL A 37 -18.80 -6.06 2.63
N ILE A 38 -18.31 -5.08 3.37
CA ILE A 38 -18.29 -5.10 4.84
C ILE A 38 -19.18 -3.99 5.42
N ASP A 39 -19.68 -4.21 6.65
CA ASP A 39 -20.47 -3.23 7.37
C ASP A 39 -19.62 -2.27 8.20
N ARG A 40 -18.49 -2.76 8.71
CA ARG A 40 -17.60 -2.00 9.61
C ARG A 40 -16.13 -2.37 9.38
N LEU A 41 -15.26 -1.38 9.53
CA LEU A 41 -13.81 -1.54 9.56
C LEU A 41 -13.21 -0.77 10.74
N SER A 42 -12.41 -1.42 11.57
CA SER A 42 -11.54 -0.80 12.57
C SER A 42 -10.09 -0.93 12.12
N VAL A 43 -9.36 0.18 12.14
CA VAL A 43 -7.94 0.26 11.83
C VAL A 43 -7.21 0.78 13.05
N LYS A 44 -6.43 -0.05 13.71
CA LYS A 44 -5.55 0.33 14.83
C LYS A 44 -4.14 0.58 14.32
N VAL A 45 -3.61 1.77 14.60
CA VAL A 45 -2.24 2.16 14.26
C VAL A 45 -1.31 1.64 15.34
N LEU A 46 -0.67 0.50 15.08
CA LEU A 46 0.26 -0.14 16.02
C LEU A 46 1.62 0.57 16.02
N THR A 47 2.12 0.91 14.82
CA THR A 47 3.37 1.63 14.63
C THR A 47 3.17 2.70 13.58
N ASP A 48 3.64 3.91 13.85
CA ASP A 48 3.68 5.07 12.96
C ASP A 48 4.94 5.87 13.30
N SER A 49 5.40 6.70 12.40
CA SER A 49 6.58 7.56 12.59
C SER A 49 6.35 8.68 13.62
N SER A 50 5.12 8.89 14.05
CA SER A 50 4.76 9.91 15.03
C SER A 50 3.96 9.36 16.22
N TYR A 51 4.25 9.89 17.40
CA TYR A 51 3.43 9.69 18.60
C TYR A 51 3.24 11.05 19.27
N ASP A 52 1.99 11.52 19.30
CA ASP A 52 1.61 12.78 19.93
C ASP A 52 0.67 12.51 21.09
N THR A 53 0.63 13.45 22.03
CA THR A 53 -0.33 13.43 23.13
C THR A 53 -1.76 13.36 22.57
N PRO A 54 -2.64 12.56 23.17
CA PRO A 54 -3.98 12.39 22.66
C PRO A 54 -4.73 13.72 22.53
N ARG A 55 -4.90 14.18 21.29
CA ARG A 55 -5.76 15.31 20.97
C ARG A 55 -7.06 14.77 20.42
N ALA A 56 -8.18 15.32 20.84
CA ALA A 56 -9.45 14.99 20.23
C ALA A 56 -9.40 15.31 18.75
N SER A 57 -9.69 14.31 17.91
CA SER A 57 -9.96 14.52 16.48
C SER A 57 -11.42 14.25 16.25
N ALA A 58 -12.11 15.21 15.64
CA ALA A 58 -13.49 15.07 15.24
C ALA A 58 -13.57 14.87 13.72
N SER A 59 -14.31 13.86 13.28
CA SER A 59 -14.69 13.67 11.88
C SER A 59 -16.13 13.18 11.85
N LYS A 60 -16.91 13.65 10.89
CA LYS A 60 -18.27 13.17 10.67
C LYS A 60 -18.33 11.82 9.96
N TRP A 61 -17.16 11.37 9.43
CA TRP A 61 -17.05 10.20 8.57
C TRP A 61 -16.38 9.00 9.22
N VAL A 62 -15.57 9.23 10.27
CA VAL A 62 -14.81 8.21 10.95
C VAL A 62 -14.78 8.51 12.43
N LYS A 63 -15.05 7.50 13.28
CA LYS A 63 -14.88 7.61 14.72
C LYS A 63 -13.42 7.39 15.06
N VAL A 64 -12.81 8.40 15.67
CA VAL A 64 -11.42 8.38 16.09
C VAL A 64 -11.33 8.11 17.59
N ARG A 65 -10.62 7.05 17.96
CA ARG A 65 -10.30 6.71 19.34
C ARG A 65 -8.80 6.77 19.52
N ARG A 66 -8.32 7.50 20.49
CA ARG A 66 -6.90 7.57 20.84
C ARG A 66 -6.66 6.97 22.21
N LEU A 67 -5.63 6.14 22.31
CA LEU A 67 -5.20 5.60 23.58
C LEU A 67 -4.60 6.73 24.43
N GLY A 68 -5.10 6.85 25.66
CA GLY A 68 -4.49 7.76 26.65
C GLY A 68 -3.19 7.19 27.21
N LEU A 69 -2.39 8.04 27.84
CA LEU A 69 -1.10 7.66 28.44
C LEU A 69 -1.24 6.55 29.50
N SER A 70 -2.42 6.38 30.09
CA SER A 70 -2.71 5.34 31.08
C SER A 70 -3.27 4.03 30.47
N ALA A 71 -3.37 3.93 29.14
CA ALA A 71 -4.01 2.78 28.48
C ALA A 71 -3.32 1.44 28.76
N ALA A 72 -2.01 1.47 29.06
CA ALA A 72 -1.26 0.28 29.44
C ALA A 72 -1.59 -0.26 30.84
N GLY A 73 -2.36 0.47 31.66
CA GLY A 73 -2.62 0.12 33.07
C GLY A 73 -1.41 0.23 33.99
N ASP A 74 -0.25 0.54 33.44
CA ASP A 74 1.03 0.73 34.13
C ASP A 74 1.72 1.97 33.55
N TYR A 75 1.92 3.00 34.37
CA TYR A 75 2.52 4.28 33.96
C TYR A 75 3.96 4.16 33.45
N ARG A 76 4.62 3.03 33.67
CA ARG A 76 5.97 2.73 33.16
C ARG A 76 5.98 2.20 31.72
N LYS A 77 4.81 1.89 31.17
CA LYS A 77 4.65 1.40 29.81
C LYS A 77 4.04 2.48 28.92
N THR A 78 4.59 2.65 27.75
CA THR A 78 4.06 3.57 26.73
C THR A 78 4.14 2.92 25.34
N LEU A 79 3.42 3.48 24.38
CA LEU A 79 3.56 3.11 22.98
C LEU A 79 4.93 3.55 22.44
N HIS A 80 5.52 2.74 21.61
CA HIS A 80 6.77 3.05 20.93
C HIS A 80 6.48 3.41 19.46
N ASN A 81 6.87 4.60 19.06
CA ASN A 81 6.90 4.98 17.64
C ASN A 81 8.29 4.74 17.07
N GLU A 82 8.33 4.45 15.77
CA GLU A 82 9.57 4.26 15.01
C GLU A 82 9.34 4.59 13.55
N TRP A 83 10.41 4.70 12.77
CA TRP A 83 10.27 4.83 11.33
C TRP A 83 9.77 3.50 10.77
N GLY A 84 8.48 3.44 10.42
CA GLY A 84 7.81 2.24 9.93
C GLY A 84 6.30 2.32 10.12
N LEU A 85 5.60 1.36 9.54
CA LEU A 85 4.16 1.23 9.68
C LEU A 85 3.77 -0.19 10.09
N ALA A 86 2.81 -0.30 11.01
CA ALA A 86 2.12 -1.54 11.33
C ALA A 86 0.67 -1.24 11.73
N LEU A 87 -0.27 -1.96 11.14
CA LEU A 87 -1.70 -1.78 11.36
C LEU A 87 -2.36 -3.11 11.77
N ALA A 88 -3.28 -3.06 12.74
CA ALA A 88 -4.22 -4.15 12.97
C ALA A 88 -5.59 -3.76 12.42
N LEU A 89 -6.13 -4.62 11.58
CA LEU A 89 -7.38 -4.41 10.84
C LEU A 89 -8.42 -5.40 11.34
N GLU A 90 -9.58 -4.90 11.77
CA GLU A 90 -10.75 -5.72 12.11
C GLU A 90 -11.90 -5.30 11.22
N SER A 91 -12.36 -6.19 10.36
CA SER A 91 -13.53 -5.98 9.51
C SER A 91 -14.70 -6.85 9.93
N GLN A 92 -15.93 -6.40 9.67
CA GLN A 92 -17.14 -7.10 9.99
C GLN A 92 -18.12 -7.05 8.82
N ALA A 93 -18.65 -8.23 8.43
CA ALA A 93 -19.73 -8.39 7.48
C ALA A 93 -20.81 -9.25 8.12
N GLY A 94 -21.99 -8.67 8.40
CA GLY A 94 -23.03 -9.30 9.20
C GLY A 94 -22.50 -9.71 10.58
N THR A 95 -22.53 -11.01 10.88
CA THR A 95 -22.05 -11.58 12.14
C THR A 95 -20.58 -12.02 12.09
N GLU A 96 -19.95 -12.00 10.91
CA GLU A 96 -18.58 -12.48 10.73
C GLU A 96 -17.56 -11.37 10.85
N SER A 97 -16.53 -11.61 11.67
CA SER A 97 -15.39 -10.71 11.80
C SER A 97 -14.12 -11.34 11.24
N ARG A 98 -13.27 -10.50 10.66
CA ARG A 98 -11.92 -10.87 10.20
C ARG A 98 -10.90 -9.94 10.80
N ASN A 99 -9.78 -10.52 11.24
CA ASN A 99 -8.68 -9.80 11.85
C ASN A 99 -7.39 -10.05 11.05
N LEU A 100 -6.77 -8.98 10.58
CA LEU A 100 -5.56 -9.03 9.79
C LEU A 100 -4.49 -8.12 10.41
N LEU A 101 -3.23 -8.46 10.21
CA LEU A 101 -2.11 -7.54 10.45
C LEU A 101 -1.56 -7.11 9.09
N LEU A 102 -1.47 -5.80 8.88
CA LEU A 102 -0.88 -5.19 7.70
C LEU A 102 0.41 -4.48 8.11
N ASP A 103 1.52 -4.97 7.57
CA ASP A 103 2.87 -4.57 7.90
C ASP A 103 3.23 -4.72 9.39
N PHE A 104 4.53 -4.59 9.71
CA PHE A 104 5.08 -5.06 10.99
C PHE A 104 6.09 -4.08 11.61
N GLY A 105 6.19 -2.86 11.11
CA GLY A 105 7.11 -1.84 11.60
C GLY A 105 8.58 -2.21 11.39
N TYR A 106 9.45 -1.49 12.11
CA TYR A 106 10.90 -1.62 12.00
C TYR A 106 11.47 -2.67 12.98
N THR A 107 11.02 -2.64 14.23
CA THR A 107 11.55 -3.52 15.27
C THR A 107 10.47 -4.40 15.89
N THR A 108 10.86 -5.63 16.23
CA THR A 108 9.99 -6.57 16.95
C THR A 108 9.55 -6.02 18.30
N ASP A 109 10.45 -5.34 19.03
CA ASP A 109 10.16 -4.88 20.38
C ASP A 109 9.10 -3.80 20.40
N ALA A 110 9.16 -2.83 19.48
CA ALA A 110 8.12 -1.81 19.35
C ALA A 110 6.78 -2.44 18.93
N LEU A 111 6.78 -3.30 17.92
CA LEU A 111 5.58 -3.98 17.44
C LEU A 111 4.90 -4.76 18.56
N VAL A 112 5.64 -5.60 19.28
CA VAL A 112 5.09 -6.46 20.35
C VAL A 112 4.58 -5.63 21.53
N ASN A 113 5.34 -4.63 21.97
CA ASN A 113 4.90 -3.71 23.01
C ASN A 113 3.56 -3.04 22.65
N ASN A 114 3.44 -2.59 21.40
CA ASN A 114 2.25 -1.88 20.96
C ASN A 114 1.05 -2.82 20.75
N LEU A 115 1.26 -4.04 20.24
CA LEU A 115 0.22 -5.08 20.19
C LEU A 115 -0.38 -5.37 21.55
N GLU A 116 0.47 -5.48 22.60
CA GLU A 116 0.03 -5.72 23.98
C GLU A 116 -0.76 -4.54 24.55
N ILE A 117 -0.22 -3.32 24.43
CA ILE A 117 -0.87 -2.10 24.96
C ILE A 117 -2.22 -1.85 24.25
N MET A 118 -2.28 -2.07 22.94
CA MET A 118 -3.50 -1.91 22.15
C MET A 118 -4.45 -3.11 22.24
N SER A 119 -4.11 -4.11 23.04
CA SER A 119 -4.94 -5.29 23.31
C SER A 119 -5.35 -6.01 22.02
N VAL A 120 -4.39 -6.24 21.11
CA VAL A 120 -4.63 -7.01 19.90
C VAL A 120 -4.59 -8.51 20.23
N ASP A 121 -5.70 -9.18 20.00
CA ASP A 121 -5.81 -10.62 20.24
C ASP A 121 -5.19 -11.40 19.07
N LEU A 122 -3.95 -11.86 19.26
CA LEU A 122 -3.20 -12.60 18.25
C LEU A 122 -3.87 -13.92 17.87
N ALA A 123 -4.66 -14.53 18.76
CA ALA A 123 -5.36 -15.78 18.46
C ALA A 123 -6.47 -15.62 17.41
N LYS A 124 -6.93 -14.38 17.19
CA LYS A 124 -7.95 -14.05 16.19
C LYS A 124 -7.37 -13.62 14.84
N VAL A 125 -6.06 -13.45 14.72
CA VAL A 125 -5.42 -13.00 13.47
C VAL A 125 -5.50 -14.10 12.43
N GLN A 126 -6.25 -13.87 11.35
CA GLN A 126 -6.51 -14.84 10.29
C GLN A 126 -5.60 -14.70 9.08
N GLY A 127 -4.85 -13.59 9.00
CA GLY A 127 -3.90 -13.36 7.91
C GLY A 127 -2.95 -12.21 8.20
N LEU A 128 -1.82 -12.29 7.54
CA LEU A 128 -0.77 -11.29 7.53
C LEU A 128 -0.67 -10.70 6.13
N ILE A 129 -0.43 -9.40 6.01
CA ILE A 129 -0.26 -8.73 4.73
C ILE A 129 1.06 -7.96 4.76
N LEU A 130 1.87 -8.11 3.73
CA LEU A 130 3.07 -7.32 3.49
C LEU A 130 2.86 -6.46 2.25
N SER A 131 2.83 -5.15 2.44
CA SER A 131 2.57 -4.19 1.36
C SER A 131 3.68 -4.12 0.31
N HIS A 132 4.94 -4.14 0.76
CA HIS A 132 6.14 -4.12 -0.06
C HIS A 132 7.37 -4.57 0.73
N GLY A 133 8.52 -4.71 0.07
CA GLY A 133 9.71 -5.35 0.65
C GLY A 133 10.69 -4.43 1.35
N HIS A 134 10.28 -3.32 1.95
CA HIS A 134 11.14 -2.47 2.76
C HIS A 134 11.20 -2.93 4.22
N PHE A 135 12.36 -2.78 4.84
CA PHE A 135 12.63 -3.31 6.18
C PHE A 135 11.70 -2.70 7.24
N ASP A 136 11.37 -1.44 7.15
CA ASP A 136 10.49 -0.71 8.06
C ASP A 136 8.99 -1.12 7.95
N HIS A 137 8.69 -2.10 7.08
CA HIS A 137 7.38 -2.72 6.94
C HIS A 137 7.37 -4.21 7.32
N TYR A 138 8.53 -4.90 7.31
CA TYR A 138 8.60 -6.29 7.71
C TYR A 138 9.55 -6.57 8.88
N GLY A 139 10.33 -5.60 9.35
CA GLY A 139 11.38 -5.80 10.33
C GLY A 139 10.92 -6.47 11.63
N GLY A 140 9.72 -6.17 12.09
CA GLY A 140 9.11 -6.82 13.26
C GLY A 140 8.56 -8.22 13.02
N LEU A 141 8.33 -8.65 11.77
CA LEU A 141 7.59 -9.86 11.43
C LEU A 141 8.24 -11.14 11.97
N ILE A 142 9.51 -11.36 11.65
CA ILE A 142 10.18 -12.62 12.02
C ILE A 142 10.29 -12.76 13.54
N GLY A 143 10.63 -11.69 14.23
CA GLY A 143 10.67 -11.71 15.70
C GLY A 143 9.29 -11.88 16.33
N LEU A 144 8.22 -11.36 15.74
CA LEU A 144 6.84 -11.64 16.15
C LEU A 144 6.53 -13.13 16.03
N LEU A 145 6.86 -13.74 14.89
CA LEU A 145 6.66 -15.18 14.67
C LEU A 145 7.50 -16.02 15.63
N GLN A 146 8.76 -15.68 15.88
CA GLN A 146 9.63 -16.42 16.80
C GLN A 146 9.11 -16.36 18.24
N ARG A 147 8.62 -15.20 18.69
CA ARG A 147 8.18 -15.01 20.09
C ARG A 147 6.75 -15.49 20.36
N TYR A 148 5.86 -15.36 19.36
CA TYR A 148 4.42 -15.50 19.59
C TYR A 148 3.73 -16.46 18.62
N ARG A 149 4.47 -17.33 17.91
CA ARG A 149 3.89 -18.29 16.95
C ARG A 149 2.81 -19.17 17.58
N SER A 150 3.00 -19.57 18.85
CA SER A 150 2.03 -20.37 19.59
C SER A 150 0.74 -19.63 19.97
N ARG A 151 0.74 -18.30 19.93
CA ARG A 151 -0.45 -17.46 20.16
C ARG A 151 -1.20 -17.13 18.88
N LEU A 152 -0.59 -17.35 17.73
CA LEU A 152 -1.20 -17.16 16.41
C LEU A 152 -1.90 -18.47 15.96
N PRO A 153 -2.90 -18.41 15.08
CA PRO A 153 -3.55 -19.60 14.53
C PRO A 153 -2.57 -20.59 13.89
N GLY A 154 -2.90 -21.87 13.96
CA GLY A 154 -2.09 -22.95 13.36
C GLY A 154 -1.88 -22.76 11.87
N GLU A 155 -2.95 -22.45 11.16
CA GLU A 155 -2.93 -22.07 9.76
C GLU A 155 -2.85 -20.54 9.65
N LEU A 156 -1.75 -20.04 9.11
CA LEU A 156 -1.50 -18.62 8.95
C LEU A 156 -0.94 -18.36 7.55
N THR A 157 -1.45 -17.35 6.87
CA THR A 157 -1.03 -16.97 5.54
C THR A 157 -0.46 -15.56 5.55
N LEU A 158 0.71 -15.36 4.92
CA LEU A 158 1.23 -14.07 4.55
C LEU A 158 0.89 -13.80 3.08
N TYR A 159 0.17 -12.71 2.83
CA TYR A 159 -0.12 -12.18 1.50
C TYR A 159 0.87 -11.09 1.17
N ALA A 160 1.61 -11.22 0.08
CA ALA A 160 2.59 -10.24 -0.39
C ALA A 160 2.34 -9.91 -1.87
N GLY A 161 2.66 -8.70 -2.31
CA GLY A 161 2.34 -8.23 -3.67
C GLY A 161 3.00 -9.05 -4.77
N GLY A 162 4.19 -9.60 -4.52
CA GLY A 162 4.88 -10.45 -5.48
C GLY A 162 6.32 -10.72 -5.10
N GLU A 163 7.06 -11.24 -6.07
CA GLU A 163 8.44 -11.71 -5.90
C GLU A 163 9.40 -10.61 -5.45
N ASP A 164 9.19 -9.38 -5.93
CA ASP A 164 9.98 -8.20 -5.58
C ASP A 164 10.02 -7.90 -4.07
N ASN A 165 8.99 -8.30 -3.30
CA ASN A 165 8.94 -8.11 -1.85
C ASN A 165 10.05 -8.88 -1.11
N PHE A 166 10.68 -9.85 -1.75
CA PHE A 166 11.75 -10.69 -1.20
C PHE A 166 13.13 -10.37 -1.75
N CYS A 167 13.24 -9.36 -2.63
CA CYS A 167 14.54 -8.91 -3.11
C CYS A 167 15.32 -8.22 -1.98
N ARG A 168 16.64 -8.34 -2.05
CA ARG A 168 17.54 -7.64 -1.15
C ARG A 168 17.50 -6.14 -1.42
N ARG A 169 17.33 -5.34 -0.37
CA ARG A 169 17.42 -3.88 -0.44
C ARG A 169 18.72 -3.40 0.15
N VAL A 170 19.27 -2.37 -0.48
CA VAL A 170 20.46 -1.68 -0.02
C VAL A 170 20.26 -0.17 -0.13
N ILE A 171 20.96 0.58 0.71
CA ILE A 171 20.98 2.05 0.66
C ILE A 171 22.35 2.53 0.20
N ALA A 172 22.41 3.71 -0.43
CA ALA A 172 23.66 4.30 -0.84
C ALA A 172 24.57 4.56 0.38
N GLY A 173 25.81 4.11 0.30
CA GLY A 173 26.83 4.39 1.30
C GLY A 173 27.43 5.79 1.15
N SER A 174 28.43 6.11 1.96
CA SER A 174 29.07 7.42 1.99
C SER A 174 29.94 7.74 0.76
N ALA A 175 30.37 6.73 0.01
CA ALA A 175 31.14 6.91 -1.21
C ALA A 175 30.39 6.39 -2.44
N PRO A 176 30.60 6.97 -3.64
CA PRO A 176 29.99 6.52 -4.87
C PRO A 176 30.21 5.03 -5.14
N GLY A 177 29.12 4.30 -5.41
CA GLY A 177 29.14 2.85 -5.67
C GLY A 177 29.26 1.98 -4.43
N GLN A 178 29.32 2.54 -3.24
CA GLN A 178 29.17 1.81 -1.98
C GLN A 178 27.71 1.68 -1.61
N PHE A 179 27.34 0.50 -1.08
CA PHE A 179 26.02 0.20 -0.60
C PHE A 179 26.09 -0.45 0.78
N ALA A 180 25.17 -0.07 1.65
CA ALA A 180 24.94 -0.73 2.93
C ALA A 180 23.68 -1.61 2.85
N GLU A 181 23.72 -2.75 3.50
CA GLU A 181 22.58 -3.65 3.61
C GLU A 181 21.38 -2.94 4.28
N TRP A 182 20.20 -3.09 3.73
CA TRP A 182 18.97 -2.61 4.33
C TRP A 182 17.89 -3.70 4.40
N GLY A 183 18.31 -4.93 4.30
CA GLY A 183 17.51 -6.09 4.62
C GLY A 183 17.01 -6.89 3.42
N VAL A 184 16.63 -8.11 3.75
CA VAL A 184 15.98 -9.08 2.86
C VAL A 184 15.10 -9.99 3.72
N LEU A 185 13.84 -10.17 3.33
CA LEU A 185 12.96 -11.11 4.04
C LEU A 185 13.26 -12.54 3.58
N ASP A 186 13.72 -13.37 4.51
CA ASP A 186 14.05 -14.78 4.23
C ASP A 186 12.79 -15.67 4.30
N ARG A 187 12.37 -16.22 3.17
CA ARG A 187 11.22 -17.14 3.08
C ARG A 187 11.36 -18.41 3.91
N ARG A 188 12.60 -18.85 4.19
CA ARG A 188 12.86 -20.04 5.01
C ARG A 188 12.42 -19.82 6.46
N GLU A 189 12.53 -18.58 6.97
CA GLU A 189 12.03 -18.22 8.30
C GLU A 189 10.51 -18.28 8.36
N LEU A 190 9.83 -17.81 7.30
CA LEU A 190 8.36 -17.94 7.17
C LEU A 190 7.94 -19.41 7.12
N ALA A 191 8.63 -20.23 6.31
CA ALA A 191 8.36 -21.65 6.21
C ALA A 191 8.64 -22.38 7.55
N GLY A 192 9.73 -22.06 8.23
CA GLY A 192 10.07 -22.57 9.56
C GLY A 192 9.01 -22.24 10.61
N ALA A 193 8.41 -21.06 10.51
CA ALA A 193 7.28 -20.63 11.35
C ALA A 193 5.92 -21.20 10.89
N LYS A 194 5.88 -22.07 9.86
CA LYS A 194 4.65 -22.64 9.28
C LYS A 194 3.68 -21.55 8.81
N VAL A 195 4.19 -20.50 8.19
CA VAL A 195 3.40 -19.46 7.53
C VAL A 195 3.36 -19.76 6.04
N ARG A 196 2.16 -19.91 5.49
CA ARG A 196 1.97 -20.08 4.06
C ARG A 196 2.15 -18.73 3.37
N LEU A 197 2.98 -18.68 2.33
CA LEU A 197 3.15 -17.50 1.49
C LEU A 197 2.21 -17.56 0.29
N VAL A 198 1.49 -16.46 0.05
CA VAL A 198 0.67 -16.23 -1.16
C VAL A 198 1.13 -14.93 -1.81
N LEU A 199 1.57 -15.02 -3.05
CA LEU A 199 1.91 -13.85 -3.87
C LEU A 199 0.66 -13.35 -4.59
N CYS A 200 0.42 -12.05 -4.56
CA CYS A 200 -0.76 -11.37 -5.10
C CYS A 200 -0.36 -10.34 -6.18
N PRO A 201 0.27 -10.76 -7.30
CA PRO A 201 0.55 -9.83 -8.40
C PRO A 201 -0.75 -9.33 -9.05
N ASP A 202 -1.80 -10.14 -9.00
CA ASP A 202 -3.14 -9.80 -9.44
C ASP A 202 -4.04 -9.44 -8.24
N PRO A 203 -5.12 -8.67 -8.46
CA PRO A 203 -6.12 -8.40 -7.43
C PRO A 203 -6.62 -9.68 -6.77
N THR A 204 -6.54 -9.74 -5.45
CA THR A 204 -6.80 -10.97 -4.69
C THR A 204 -7.66 -10.68 -3.47
N VAL A 205 -8.70 -11.48 -3.23
CA VAL A 205 -9.50 -11.42 -2.00
C VAL A 205 -8.71 -12.04 -0.85
N ILE A 206 -8.70 -11.36 0.29
CA ILE A 206 -8.02 -11.78 1.51
C ILE A 206 -9.06 -11.99 2.61
N ALA A 207 -9.06 -13.18 3.22
CA ALA A 207 -9.94 -13.55 4.33
C ALA A 207 -11.42 -13.18 4.09
N ASP A 208 -11.90 -13.31 2.86
CA ASP A 208 -13.28 -13.07 2.41
C ASP A 208 -13.84 -11.65 2.62
N GLN A 209 -13.05 -10.71 3.17
CA GLN A 209 -13.54 -9.37 3.50
C GLN A 209 -12.64 -8.22 3.01
N ALA A 210 -11.34 -8.46 2.80
CA ALA A 210 -10.42 -7.50 2.21
C ALA A 210 -10.06 -7.91 0.78
N PHE A 211 -9.46 -6.99 0.01
CA PHE A 211 -8.82 -7.32 -1.26
C PHE A 211 -7.57 -6.47 -1.49
N THR A 212 -6.66 -6.96 -2.35
CA THR A 212 -5.50 -6.22 -2.79
C THR A 212 -5.73 -5.61 -4.17
N THR A 213 -5.01 -4.55 -4.48
CA THR A 213 -5.00 -3.95 -5.83
C THR A 213 -4.28 -4.82 -6.86
N GLY A 214 -3.50 -5.83 -6.41
CA GLY A 214 -2.43 -6.37 -7.24
C GLY A 214 -1.39 -5.29 -7.55
N VAL A 215 -0.59 -5.51 -8.59
CA VAL A 215 0.40 -4.53 -9.08
C VAL A 215 -0.28 -3.22 -9.45
N ILE A 216 0.23 -2.11 -8.94
CA ILE A 216 -0.31 -0.78 -9.16
C ILE A 216 0.20 -0.23 -10.49
N GLU A 217 -0.70 -0.01 -11.45
CA GLU A 217 -0.38 0.65 -12.71
C GLU A 217 -0.05 2.13 -12.49
N ARG A 218 1.09 2.59 -12.99
CA ARG A 218 1.53 3.98 -12.88
C ARG A 218 1.07 4.78 -14.10
N ARG A 219 -0.02 5.52 -13.95
CA ARG A 219 -0.67 6.30 -15.03
C ARG A 219 -0.83 7.78 -14.71
N SER A 220 -0.60 8.17 -13.44
CA SER A 220 -0.64 9.57 -13.02
C SER A 220 0.69 10.28 -13.29
N PHE A 221 0.80 11.54 -12.83
CA PHE A 221 2.06 12.29 -12.83
C PHE A 221 3.09 11.73 -11.84
N GLU A 222 2.67 10.83 -10.92
CA GLU A 222 3.48 10.33 -9.83
C GLU A 222 4.66 9.50 -10.32
N ARG A 223 5.77 9.64 -9.63
CA ARG A 223 7.02 8.92 -9.89
C ARG A 223 7.55 8.31 -8.60
N VAL A 224 8.35 7.26 -8.74
CA VAL A 224 9.10 6.73 -7.61
C VAL A 224 10.17 7.73 -7.21
N PHE A 225 10.17 8.13 -5.94
CA PHE A 225 11.27 8.91 -5.39
C PHE A 225 12.46 8.00 -5.10
N PRO A 226 13.68 8.39 -5.49
CA PRO A 226 14.89 7.63 -5.17
C PRO A 226 15.08 7.56 -3.66
N ASN A 227 15.07 6.36 -3.10
CA ASN A 227 15.28 6.12 -1.67
C ASN A 227 16.18 4.92 -1.41
N THR A 228 15.90 3.79 -2.06
CA THR A 228 16.62 2.54 -1.92
C THR A 228 17.07 2.01 -3.28
N PHE A 229 17.94 1.02 -3.23
CA PHE A 229 18.35 0.24 -4.38
C PHE A 229 17.97 -1.22 -4.14
N VAL A 230 17.69 -1.94 -5.19
CA VAL A 230 17.36 -3.35 -5.17
C VAL A 230 18.48 -4.16 -5.83
N ASP A 231 18.89 -5.24 -5.17
CA ASP A 231 19.76 -6.27 -5.70
C ASP A 231 18.89 -7.49 -6.04
N TYR A 232 18.69 -7.72 -7.33
CA TYR A 232 17.89 -8.86 -7.84
C TYR A 232 18.63 -10.20 -7.79
N SER A 233 19.79 -10.27 -7.15
CA SER A 233 20.52 -11.52 -7.02
C SER A 233 19.98 -12.40 -5.89
N MET A 234 20.01 -13.69 -6.13
CA MET A 234 19.82 -14.68 -5.07
C MET A 234 21.19 -15.12 -4.55
N LYS A 235 21.42 -14.97 -3.24
CA LYS A 235 22.67 -15.38 -2.56
C LYS A 235 22.32 -16.38 -1.46
N ASP A 236 22.90 -17.56 -1.51
CA ASP A 236 22.68 -18.65 -0.53
C ASP A 236 21.19 -19.02 -0.33
N GLY A 237 20.39 -18.91 -1.40
CA GLY A 237 18.96 -19.15 -1.36
C GLY A 237 18.12 -18.02 -0.74
N ILE A 238 18.71 -16.86 -0.47
CA ILE A 238 18.03 -15.65 0.04
C ILE A 238 18.01 -14.58 -1.05
N GLY A 239 16.85 -13.99 -1.26
CA GLY A 239 16.63 -12.99 -2.29
C GLY A 239 15.38 -13.29 -3.09
N CYS A 240 15.27 -12.71 -4.27
CA CYS A 240 14.13 -12.86 -5.17
C CYS A 240 14.53 -13.54 -6.49
N ASP A 241 13.54 -14.14 -7.15
CA ASP A 241 13.68 -14.78 -8.44
C ASP A 241 12.93 -13.98 -9.51
N ILE A 242 13.60 -12.94 -10.03
CA ILE A 242 13.09 -12.10 -11.12
C ILE A 242 14.16 -12.04 -12.23
N PRO A 243 14.32 -13.12 -13.04
CA PRO A 243 15.44 -13.25 -13.98
C PRO A 243 15.58 -12.06 -14.95
N ALA A 244 14.48 -11.59 -15.51
CA ALA A 244 14.51 -10.45 -16.46
C ALA A 244 14.99 -9.15 -15.80
N ALA A 245 14.67 -8.92 -14.54
CA ALA A 245 15.16 -7.75 -13.81
C ALA A 245 16.64 -7.91 -13.42
N ALA A 246 17.05 -9.11 -13.01
CA ALA A 246 18.43 -9.44 -12.69
C ALA A 246 19.35 -9.30 -13.92
N GLU A 247 18.93 -9.79 -15.09
CA GLU A 247 19.64 -9.62 -16.36
C GLU A 247 19.82 -8.14 -16.71
N LYS A 248 18.73 -7.37 -16.65
CA LYS A 248 18.76 -5.93 -16.94
C LYS A 248 19.64 -5.15 -15.96
N ALA A 249 19.69 -5.56 -14.69
CA ALA A 249 20.51 -4.93 -13.66
C ALA A 249 22.03 -5.24 -13.82
N GLY A 250 22.38 -6.31 -14.55
CA GLY A 250 23.79 -6.68 -14.80
C GLY A 250 24.56 -7.03 -13.54
N GLY A 251 23.89 -7.60 -12.52
CA GLY A 251 24.49 -8.02 -11.26
C GLY A 251 24.90 -6.86 -10.32
N LYS A 252 24.33 -5.68 -10.51
CA LYS A 252 24.56 -4.50 -9.65
C LYS A 252 23.25 -4.03 -9.04
N PRO A 253 23.27 -3.44 -7.83
CA PRO A 253 22.10 -2.76 -7.30
C PRO A 253 21.64 -1.64 -8.22
N VAL A 254 20.33 -1.57 -8.46
CA VAL A 254 19.67 -0.54 -9.28
C VAL A 254 18.63 0.19 -8.45
N PRO A 255 18.24 1.43 -8.81
CA PRO A 255 17.19 2.15 -8.10
C PRO A 255 15.91 1.31 -7.99
N ASP A 256 15.41 1.15 -6.77
CA ASP A 256 14.22 0.35 -6.49
C ASP A 256 13.00 0.95 -7.18
N GLN A 257 12.26 0.13 -7.89
CA GLN A 257 11.04 0.51 -8.59
C GLN A 257 9.78 0.01 -7.90
N HIS A 258 9.89 -0.71 -6.78
CA HIS A 258 8.77 -1.25 -6.01
C HIS A 258 7.75 -1.96 -6.92
N LEU A 259 8.23 -2.94 -7.70
CA LEU A 259 7.46 -3.58 -8.78
C LEU A 259 6.18 -4.26 -8.30
N ASN A 260 6.17 -4.72 -7.06
CA ASN A 260 5.07 -5.45 -6.46
C ASN A 260 4.53 -4.80 -5.18
N GLU A 261 4.64 -3.47 -5.05
CA GLU A 261 3.86 -2.75 -4.04
C GLU A 261 2.37 -2.87 -4.36
N HIS A 262 1.54 -3.13 -3.34
CA HIS A 262 0.10 -3.18 -3.46
C HIS A 262 -0.61 -2.45 -2.31
N ALA A 263 -1.83 -2.01 -2.54
CA ALA A 263 -2.69 -1.47 -1.51
C ALA A 263 -3.68 -2.54 -1.01
N THR A 264 -4.02 -2.46 0.28
CA THR A 264 -5.09 -3.25 0.90
C THR A 264 -6.38 -2.45 0.91
N CYS A 265 -7.47 -3.04 0.44
CA CYS A 265 -8.71 -2.33 0.20
C CYS A 265 -9.91 -3.04 0.82
N TYR A 266 -10.93 -2.26 1.16
CA TYR A 266 -12.22 -2.72 1.61
C TYR A 266 -13.34 -1.98 0.87
N GLN A 267 -14.44 -2.66 0.57
CA GLN A 267 -15.68 -2.03 0.14
C GLN A 267 -16.60 -1.89 1.34
N LEU A 268 -16.77 -0.67 1.82
CA LEU A 268 -17.66 -0.37 2.94
C LEU A 268 -19.09 -0.12 2.42
N LYS A 269 -20.05 -0.83 2.99
CA LYS A 269 -21.47 -0.76 2.60
C LYS A 269 -21.97 0.68 2.61
N ASP A 270 -22.64 1.08 1.54
CA ASP A 270 -23.24 2.40 1.33
C ASP A 270 -22.26 3.60 1.42
N ARG A 271 -20.94 3.34 1.49
CA ARG A 271 -19.91 4.37 1.62
C ARG A 271 -18.90 4.39 0.47
N GLY A 272 -18.58 3.23 -0.10
CA GLY A 272 -17.56 3.10 -1.13
C GLY A 272 -16.25 2.47 -0.62
N LEU A 273 -15.15 2.78 -1.26
CA LEU A 273 -13.86 2.16 -1.01
C LEU A 273 -13.13 2.79 0.18
N VAL A 274 -12.51 1.95 1.00
CA VAL A 274 -11.42 2.32 1.91
C VAL A 274 -10.14 1.76 1.33
N VAL A 275 -9.19 2.63 1.00
CA VAL A 275 -7.90 2.29 0.39
C VAL A 275 -6.79 2.52 1.41
N ILE A 276 -6.07 1.47 1.75
CA ILE A 276 -4.94 1.50 2.69
C ILE A 276 -3.65 1.30 1.89
N SER A 277 -2.91 2.38 1.68
CA SER A 277 -1.56 2.36 1.13
C SER A 277 -0.56 2.41 2.28
N SER A 278 0.38 1.46 2.35
CA SER A 278 1.31 1.46 3.48
C SER A 278 2.48 2.41 3.29
N CYS A 279 2.94 2.57 2.05
CA CYS A 279 4.02 3.51 1.74
C CYS A 279 3.74 4.39 0.52
N GLY A 280 3.12 3.88 -0.54
CA GLY A 280 2.73 4.68 -1.70
C GLY A 280 3.89 5.02 -2.65
N HIS A 281 4.88 4.16 -2.77
CA HIS A 281 5.99 4.33 -3.72
C HIS A 281 5.52 4.34 -5.18
N SER A 282 4.46 3.59 -5.47
CA SER A 282 3.82 3.59 -6.80
C SER A 282 2.93 4.81 -7.04
N GLY A 283 2.77 5.67 -6.04
CA GLY A 283 1.91 6.85 -6.03
C GLY A 283 0.55 6.58 -5.39
N ILE A 284 0.12 7.48 -4.49
CA ILE A 284 -1.17 7.35 -3.79
C ILE A 284 -2.37 7.55 -4.73
N VAL A 285 -2.23 8.41 -5.74
CA VAL A 285 -3.26 8.61 -6.76
C VAL A 285 -3.37 7.36 -7.64
N ASN A 286 -2.23 6.78 -8.05
CA ASN A 286 -2.19 5.53 -8.81
C ASN A 286 -2.81 4.37 -8.01
N ALA A 287 -2.42 4.20 -6.73
CA ALA A 287 -2.95 3.16 -5.85
C ALA A 287 -4.47 3.28 -5.69
N THR A 288 -4.97 4.50 -5.48
CA THR A 288 -6.41 4.74 -5.32
C THR A 288 -7.17 4.47 -6.62
N ARG A 289 -6.67 4.95 -7.76
CA ARG A 289 -7.28 4.68 -9.07
C ARG A 289 -7.25 3.20 -9.44
N GLN A 290 -6.19 2.49 -9.07
CA GLN A 290 -6.12 1.04 -9.25
C GLN A 290 -7.18 0.32 -8.40
N ALA A 291 -7.38 0.72 -7.14
CA ALA A 291 -8.45 0.18 -6.29
C ALA A 291 -9.85 0.41 -6.89
N MET A 292 -10.11 1.63 -7.38
CA MET A 292 -11.36 1.98 -8.06
C MET A 292 -11.60 1.11 -9.31
N LYS A 293 -10.56 0.95 -10.14
CA LYS A 293 -10.60 0.12 -11.35
C LYS A 293 -10.87 -1.35 -11.02
N VAL A 294 -10.17 -1.92 -10.04
CA VAL A 294 -10.33 -3.32 -9.61
C VAL A 294 -11.74 -3.58 -9.09
N ALA A 295 -12.25 -2.70 -8.26
CA ALA A 295 -13.57 -2.86 -7.68
C ALA A 295 -14.73 -2.45 -8.61
N GLY A 296 -14.47 -1.67 -9.66
CA GLY A 296 -15.52 -1.06 -10.47
C GLY A 296 -16.35 -0.03 -9.70
N ILE A 297 -15.75 0.66 -8.70
CA ILE A 297 -16.41 1.60 -7.80
C ILE A 297 -15.71 2.94 -7.85
N ASP A 298 -16.45 3.99 -8.20
CA ASP A 298 -15.93 5.35 -8.29
C ASP A 298 -15.89 6.09 -6.95
N LYS A 299 -16.75 5.71 -6.00
CA LYS A 299 -16.79 6.35 -4.69
C LYS A 299 -15.67 5.84 -3.79
N VAL A 300 -14.80 6.75 -3.39
CA VAL A 300 -13.78 6.51 -2.35
C VAL A 300 -14.24 7.15 -1.05
N HIS A 301 -14.39 6.33 0.00
CA HIS A 301 -14.74 6.80 1.33
C HIS A 301 -13.50 7.28 2.09
N ALA A 302 -12.44 6.47 2.10
CA ALA A 302 -11.23 6.83 2.83
C ALA A 302 -9.97 6.42 2.07
N ILE A 303 -8.92 7.25 2.21
CA ILE A 303 -7.55 6.94 1.81
C ILE A 303 -6.68 7.13 3.04
N LEU A 304 -5.94 6.08 3.45
CA LEU A 304 -5.12 6.14 4.66
C LEU A 304 -3.81 5.38 4.52
N GLY A 305 -2.83 5.73 5.37
CA GLY A 305 -1.51 5.10 5.42
C GLY A 305 -0.37 6.01 4.98
N GLY A 306 0.75 5.42 4.58
CA GLY A 306 1.91 6.11 4.03
C GLY A 306 1.71 6.48 2.56
N PHE A 307 2.10 7.70 2.18
CA PHE A 307 1.98 8.21 0.81
C PHE A 307 3.32 8.59 0.19
N HIS A 308 4.41 8.33 0.88
CA HIS A 308 5.81 8.59 0.49
C HIS A 308 6.07 9.98 -0.09
N LEU A 309 5.44 11.00 0.50
CA LEU A 309 5.52 12.39 0.04
C LEU A 309 6.44 13.26 0.90
N PHE A 310 7.12 12.66 1.87
CA PHE A 310 8.10 13.36 2.70
C PHE A 310 9.23 14.00 1.86
N PRO A 311 9.74 13.40 0.74
CA PRO A 311 10.77 14.02 -0.09
C PRO A 311 10.21 14.93 -1.21
N ALA A 312 8.88 15.07 -1.30
CA ALA A 312 8.24 15.83 -2.37
C ALA A 312 8.42 17.34 -2.18
N ASP A 313 8.67 18.06 -3.28
CA ASP A 313 8.65 19.51 -3.30
C ASP A 313 7.20 20.07 -3.26
N GLU A 314 7.08 21.39 -3.09
CA GLU A 314 5.78 22.06 -2.95
C GLU A 314 4.89 21.90 -4.20
N ASP A 315 5.49 21.90 -5.40
CA ASP A 315 4.77 21.76 -6.65
C ASP A 315 4.18 20.34 -6.79
N TYR A 316 4.95 19.33 -6.42
CA TYR A 316 4.47 17.96 -6.41
C TYR A 316 3.35 17.76 -5.38
N LEU A 317 3.51 18.29 -4.16
CA LEU A 317 2.48 18.25 -3.13
C LEU A 317 1.19 18.94 -3.57
N ARG A 318 1.31 20.11 -4.22
CA ARG A 318 0.16 20.83 -4.78
C ARG A 318 -0.57 19.99 -5.82
N GLN A 319 0.15 19.37 -6.74
CA GLN A 319 -0.43 18.52 -7.77
C GLN A 319 -1.11 17.29 -7.15
N THR A 320 -0.49 16.66 -6.15
CA THR A 320 -1.09 15.55 -5.40
C THR A 320 -2.41 15.95 -4.75
N VAL A 321 -2.47 17.13 -4.11
CA VAL A 321 -3.72 17.62 -3.49
C VAL A 321 -4.80 17.88 -4.54
N VAL A 322 -4.45 18.41 -5.73
CA VAL A 322 -5.40 18.60 -6.84
C VAL A 322 -6.01 17.26 -7.27
N GLU A 323 -5.19 16.23 -7.41
CA GLU A 323 -5.64 14.89 -7.81
C GLU A 323 -6.47 14.20 -6.71
N LEU A 324 -6.08 14.33 -5.45
CA LEU A 324 -6.85 13.81 -4.32
C LEU A 324 -8.22 14.50 -4.21
N ARG A 325 -8.27 15.82 -4.49
CA ARG A 325 -9.52 16.57 -4.55
C ARG A 325 -10.41 16.10 -5.70
N ALA A 326 -9.84 15.77 -6.85
CA ALA A 326 -10.57 15.22 -7.99
C ALA A 326 -11.15 13.81 -7.69
N ILE A 327 -10.43 12.97 -6.94
CA ILE A 327 -10.94 11.68 -6.43
C ILE A 327 -12.09 11.91 -5.43
N ASN A 328 -12.02 12.99 -4.66
CA ASN A 328 -13.03 13.42 -3.69
C ASN A 328 -13.35 12.37 -2.61
N PRO A 329 -12.36 11.87 -1.85
CA PRO A 329 -12.61 10.99 -0.72
C PRO A 329 -13.31 11.73 0.42
N ASP A 330 -14.07 11.02 1.25
CA ASP A 330 -14.67 11.63 2.45
C ASP A 330 -13.62 11.84 3.55
N VAL A 331 -12.55 11.00 3.59
CA VAL A 331 -11.51 11.01 4.64
C VAL A 331 -10.13 10.79 4.04
N LEU A 332 -9.15 11.56 4.53
CA LEU A 332 -7.72 11.42 4.24
C LEU A 332 -6.92 11.32 5.56
N ILE A 333 -6.21 10.21 5.75
CA ILE A 333 -5.44 9.95 6.97
C ILE A 333 -4.00 9.61 6.60
N PRO A 334 -3.16 10.62 6.28
CA PRO A 334 -1.75 10.38 5.97
C PRO A 334 -0.99 9.95 7.23
N MET A 335 -0.16 8.93 7.08
CA MET A 335 0.66 8.32 8.14
C MET A 335 2.12 8.20 7.67
N HIS A 336 3.00 7.77 8.55
CA HIS A 336 4.34 7.29 8.27
C HIS A 336 5.14 8.25 7.35
N CYS A 337 5.48 7.79 6.14
CA CYS A 337 6.28 8.52 5.15
C CYS A 337 5.52 9.60 4.35
N SER A 338 4.26 9.88 4.70
CA SER A 338 3.49 10.96 4.05
C SER A 338 4.10 12.35 4.25
N GLY A 339 4.75 12.55 5.39
CA GLY A 339 5.48 13.77 5.72
C GLY A 339 4.62 14.94 6.20
N PRO A 340 5.24 15.88 6.94
CA PRO A 340 4.54 17.05 7.51
C PRO A 340 4.09 18.05 6.44
N GLY A 341 4.78 18.12 5.29
CA GLY A 341 4.41 18.99 4.17
C GLY A 341 3.03 18.65 3.61
N LEU A 342 2.76 17.36 3.34
CA LEU A 342 1.44 16.91 2.91
C LEU A 342 0.37 17.17 3.98
N ALA A 343 0.66 16.85 5.25
CA ALA A 343 -0.28 17.08 6.35
C ALA A 343 -0.67 18.56 6.47
N ALA A 344 0.28 19.47 6.29
CA ALA A 344 0.03 20.91 6.25
C ALA A 344 -0.81 21.31 5.04
N ALA A 345 -0.48 20.80 3.85
CA ALA A 345 -1.23 21.07 2.62
C ALA A 345 -2.69 20.60 2.72
N LEU A 346 -2.93 19.39 3.22
CA LEU A 346 -4.28 18.83 3.42
C LEU A 346 -5.06 19.62 4.47
N ARG A 347 -4.44 19.99 5.60
CA ARG A 347 -5.10 20.82 6.64
C ARG A 347 -5.58 22.15 6.09
N ASN A 348 -4.83 22.75 5.17
CA ASN A 348 -5.17 24.05 4.59
C ASN A 348 -6.16 23.95 3.42
N GLN A 349 -6.06 22.91 2.60
CA GLN A 349 -6.78 22.82 1.34
C GLN A 349 -7.94 21.81 1.33
N MET A 350 -7.94 20.83 2.24
CA MET A 350 -8.97 19.79 2.40
C MET A 350 -9.27 19.56 3.90
N PRO A 351 -9.58 20.62 4.68
CA PRO A 351 -9.70 20.51 6.14
C PRO A 351 -10.82 19.56 6.59
N ASP A 352 -11.90 19.44 5.84
CA ASP A 352 -13.04 18.58 6.17
C ASP A 352 -12.74 17.10 5.98
N GLN A 353 -11.80 16.77 5.06
CA GLN A 353 -11.37 15.41 4.78
C GLN A 353 -10.18 14.99 5.64
N PHE A 354 -9.33 15.93 6.02
CA PHE A 354 -8.08 15.65 6.72
C PHE A 354 -8.28 15.23 8.17
N VAL A 355 -7.80 14.04 8.50
CA VAL A 355 -7.75 13.51 9.87
C VAL A 355 -6.30 13.16 10.21
N PRO A 356 -5.70 13.79 11.21
CA PRO A 356 -4.32 13.52 11.59
C PRO A 356 -4.18 12.13 12.21
N SER A 357 -3.05 11.46 11.92
CA SER A 357 -2.67 10.18 12.51
C SER A 357 -1.57 10.33 13.55
N THR A 358 -1.54 9.38 14.47
CA THR A 358 -0.45 9.13 15.39
C THR A 358 -0.54 7.69 15.90
N ASN A 359 0.57 7.17 16.36
CA ASN A 359 0.64 5.86 16.99
C ASN A 359 -0.41 5.72 18.12
N GLY A 360 -1.02 4.56 18.27
CA GLY A 360 -2.07 4.30 19.28
C GLY A 360 -3.45 4.84 18.91
N THR A 361 -3.69 5.23 17.67
CA THR A 361 -5.02 5.65 17.22
C THR A 361 -5.80 4.45 16.64
N GLU A 362 -7.10 4.41 16.91
CA GLU A 362 -8.06 3.51 16.26
C GLU A 362 -9.05 4.34 15.44
N TYR A 363 -9.18 4.04 14.17
CA TYR A 363 -10.16 4.60 13.24
C TYR A 363 -11.25 3.58 13.00
N VAL A 364 -12.53 3.96 13.23
CA VAL A 364 -13.67 3.06 13.01
C VAL A 364 -14.58 3.67 11.96
N PHE A 365 -14.74 2.95 10.85
CA PHE A 365 -15.58 3.28 9.71
C PHE A 365 -16.86 2.42 9.73
N GLY A 366 -17.95 2.90 9.14
CA GLY A 366 -19.22 2.18 9.06
C GLY A 366 -20.06 2.28 10.35
N VAL A 367 -19.94 3.36 11.11
CA VAL A 367 -20.70 3.64 12.34
C VAL A 367 -21.60 4.84 12.17
#